data_49a0d0bde0abb4d7b4387e2a2319be15
#
_entry.id   49a0d0bde0abb4d7b4387e2a2319be15
#
_cell.length_a   1.000
_cell.length_b   1.000
_cell.length_c   1.000
_cell.angle_alpha   90.00
_cell.angle_beta   90.00
_cell.angle_gamma   90.00
#
_symmetry.space_group_name_H-M   'P 1'
#
loop_
_entity.id
_entity.type
_entity.pdbx_description
1 polymer ?
#
loop_
_entity_poly.entity_id
_entity_poly.type
_entity_poly.pdbx_seq_one_letter_code
_entity_poly.pdbx_strand_id
1 'polypeptide(L)'
;MRPLLHHTAPSGWVNDPYALTWHDDRYHLFFQHVPGRTTWDVGCHWGHATSTDLLTWEPQPVALAPGDGDDGCWSGSLAGGVVFYTSVSAGDPSLGRVRRAVPTDDSWSTWTKQDVVVEPPRGATHFRDPFVRREADGWRMLVGCATADGPAVWSYRSDDLERWEAEGIVAARPGSEWTGRGWECPSLLEVDGRTVLLVSVWEPDVLHSVAYAVCSPDATGLHPGRFRRLTHGPSYYAASAFTDRDGRPGIVAWLRDVADPDAGWAGATSLPALVSWDDDRLVLSPPTLTTAWSPVPGDTLDGPAFALTARDTSLLLTAGSHEVEVPWDGAPIRYVVDGPVLEVYAGPAVAAVPLPPTDT
;
A
#
# COMPACT_ATOMS: atom_id res chain seq x y z
N MET A 1 20.31 -8.78 -8.82
CA MET A 1 20.75 -7.39 -8.45
C MET A 1 19.72 -6.78 -7.53
N ARG A 2 20.10 -6.06 -6.45
CA ARG A 2 19.18 -5.42 -5.49
C ARG A 2 18.95 -3.95 -5.90
N PRO A 3 17.73 -3.41 -5.82
CA PRO A 3 17.48 -1.98 -6.01
C PRO A 3 18.19 -1.16 -4.91
N LEU A 4 18.50 0.09 -5.22
CA LEU A 4 19.20 1.02 -4.31
C LEU A 4 18.25 2.05 -3.69
N LEU A 5 17.18 2.41 -4.41
CA LEU A 5 16.20 3.43 -4.01
C LEU A 5 14.91 2.82 -3.46
N HIS A 6 14.49 1.68 -4.02
CA HIS A 6 13.33 0.95 -3.54
C HIS A 6 13.70 0.13 -2.30
N HIS A 7 12.92 0.27 -1.25
CA HIS A 7 13.17 -0.52 -0.03
C HIS A 7 12.96 -2.00 -0.28
N THR A 8 13.90 -2.81 0.20
CA THR A 8 13.81 -4.27 0.32
C THR A 8 14.35 -4.67 1.69
N ALA A 9 13.81 -5.71 2.31
CA ALA A 9 14.44 -6.24 3.51
C ALA A 9 15.85 -6.82 3.20
N PRO A 10 16.78 -6.85 4.16
CA PRO A 10 18.09 -7.46 3.98
C PRO A 10 18.01 -8.92 3.51
N SER A 11 16.99 -9.65 3.96
CA SER A 11 16.66 -11.01 3.51
C SER A 11 15.19 -11.30 3.74
N GLY A 12 14.66 -12.33 3.07
CA GLY A 12 13.29 -12.78 3.25
C GLY A 12 12.29 -12.09 2.32
N TRP A 13 11.00 -12.32 2.59
CA TRP A 13 9.86 -11.78 1.85
C TRP A 13 9.40 -10.44 2.42
N VAL A 14 9.03 -9.52 1.56
CA VAL A 14 8.40 -8.24 1.87
C VAL A 14 7.13 -8.10 1.03
N ASN A 15 6.04 -7.70 1.66
CA ASN A 15 4.85 -7.22 0.95
C ASN A 15 4.35 -5.92 1.62
N ASP A 16 3.10 -5.66 1.67
CA ASP A 16 2.38 -4.46 2.13
C ASP A 16 3.21 -3.48 2.98
N PRO A 17 3.61 -2.33 2.46
CA PRO A 17 4.14 -1.25 3.28
C PRO A 17 3.00 -0.52 3.99
N TYR A 18 3.18 -0.13 5.24
CA TYR A 18 2.18 0.60 6.01
C TYR A 18 2.80 1.45 7.11
N ALA A 19 1.97 2.28 7.74
CA ALA A 19 2.35 3.13 8.86
C ALA A 19 3.61 4.00 8.61
N LEU A 20 3.84 4.40 7.33
CA LEU A 20 4.92 5.32 7.01
C LEU A 20 4.67 6.67 7.71
N THR A 21 5.50 7.00 8.69
CA THR A 21 5.28 8.11 9.62
C THR A 21 6.58 8.84 9.92
N TRP A 22 6.52 10.19 9.98
CA TRP A 22 7.63 11.01 10.47
C TRP A 22 7.59 11.08 12.00
N HIS A 23 8.65 10.62 12.66
CA HIS A 23 8.82 10.65 14.10
C HIS A 23 10.31 10.73 14.45
N ASP A 24 10.68 11.52 15.46
CA ASP A 24 12.05 11.67 15.96
C ASP A 24 13.09 11.91 14.85
N ASP A 25 12.81 12.93 13.98
CA ASP A 25 13.64 13.33 12.84
C ASP A 25 13.93 12.24 11.80
N ARG A 26 13.09 11.20 11.74
CA ARG A 26 13.15 10.10 10.76
C ARG A 26 11.77 9.70 10.27
N TYR A 27 11.71 9.18 9.06
CA TYR A 27 10.60 8.39 8.58
C TYR A 27 10.73 6.96 9.10
N HIS A 28 9.66 6.40 9.62
CA HIS A 28 9.52 5.01 10.02
C HIS A 28 8.59 4.33 9.03
N LEU A 29 9.07 3.29 8.36
CA LEU A 29 8.30 2.44 7.46
C LEU A 29 8.16 1.07 8.11
N PHE A 30 6.93 0.59 8.22
CA PHE A 30 6.64 -0.78 8.59
C PHE A 30 6.12 -1.54 7.37
N PHE A 31 6.31 -2.85 7.36
CA PHE A 31 5.91 -3.69 6.23
C PHE A 31 5.70 -5.14 6.67
N GLN A 32 4.86 -5.88 5.95
CA GLN A 32 4.79 -7.32 6.15
C GLN A 32 6.10 -7.97 5.76
N HIS A 33 6.58 -8.86 6.62
CA HIS A 33 7.89 -9.49 6.47
C HIS A 33 7.83 -10.97 6.87
N VAL A 34 8.40 -11.85 6.04
CA VAL A 34 8.65 -13.23 6.40
C VAL A 34 10.17 -13.46 6.43
N PRO A 35 10.80 -13.46 7.62
CA PRO A 35 12.24 -13.64 7.73
C PRO A 35 12.69 -15.01 7.19
N GLY A 36 13.83 -15.02 6.46
CA GLY A 36 14.48 -16.25 6.03
C GLY A 36 13.80 -17.06 4.93
N ARG A 37 12.70 -16.53 4.33
CA ARG A 37 11.98 -17.15 3.22
C ARG A 37 11.70 -16.12 2.14
N THR A 38 11.83 -16.48 0.88
CA THR A 38 11.53 -15.61 -0.28
C THR A 38 10.11 -15.83 -0.85
N THR A 39 9.26 -16.48 -0.07
CA THR A 39 7.85 -16.72 -0.39
C THR A 39 6.98 -16.29 0.77
N TRP A 40 5.75 -15.90 0.47
CA TRP A 40 4.78 -15.54 1.47
C TRP A 40 4.46 -16.71 2.42
N ASP A 41 4.15 -16.39 3.66
CA ASP A 41 3.70 -17.33 4.70
C ASP A 41 2.70 -16.62 5.62
N VAL A 42 1.76 -17.35 6.21
CA VAL A 42 0.79 -16.79 7.16
C VAL A 42 1.46 -16.15 8.37
N GLY A 43 2.62 -16.68 8.78
CA GLY A 43 3.42 -16.19 9.91
C GLY A 43 4.16 -14.88 9.62
N CYS A 44 3.52 -13.92 8.98
CA CYS A 44 4.10 -12.60 8.76
C CYS A 44 4.43 -11.87 10.05
N HIS A 45 5.52 -11.15 10.01
CA HIS A 45 6.00 -10.21 11.03
C HIS A 45 5.78 -8.77 10.56
N TRP A 46 5.87 -7.81 11.45
CA TRP A 46 6.09 -6.41 11.09
C TRP A 46 7.58 -6.15 11.02
N GLY A 47 8.10 -6.04 9.78
CA GLY A 47 9.42 -5.50 9.53
C GLY A 47 9.41 -3.99 9.78
N HIS A 48 10.60 -3.41 10.00
CA HIS A 48 10.76 -1.99 10.29
C HIS A 48 12.02 -1.46 9.62
N ALA A 49 11.92 -0.29 9.01
CA ALA A 49 13.05 0.45 8.45
C ALA A 49 12.87 1.95 8.72
N THR A 50 13.99 2.69 8.76
CA THR A 50 13.98 4.15 8.94
C THR A 50 14.72 4.86 7.82
N SER A 51 14.33 6.12 7.54
CA SER A 51 14.94 6.96 6.51
C SER A 51 14.87 8.44 6.91
N THR A 52 15.83 9.24 6.46
CA THR A 52 15.77 10.71 6.59
C THR A 52 15.27 11.39 5.31
N ASP A 53 15.22 10.66 4.19
CA ASP A 53 14.98 11.21 2.85
C ASP A 53 13.95 10.46 2.01
N LEU A 54 13.34 9.37 2.53
CA LEU A 54 12.41 8.46 1.86
C LEU A 54 13.03 7.62 0.73
N LEU A 55 14.33 7.67 0.54
CA LEU A 55 15.05 6.97 -0.54
C LEU A 55 16.10 6.00 -0.01
N THR A 56 16.77 6.37 1.08
CA THR A 56 17.79 5.56 1.72
C THR A 56 17.24 4.97 3.01
N TRP A 57 17.12 3.66 3.08
CA TRP A 57 16.47 2.97 4.19
C TRP A 57 17.47 2.19 5.05
N GLU A 58 17.41 2.41 6.35
CA GLU A 58 18.18 1.70 7.36
C GLU A 58 17.31 0.61 8.03
N PRO A 59 17.66 -0.68 7.92
CA PRO A 59 16.89 -1.74 8.58
C PRO A 59 16.89 -1.57 10.10
N GLN A 60 15.74 -1.82 10.72
CA GLN A 60 15.54 -1.81 12.16
C GLN A 60 15.15 -3.21 12.64
N PRO A 61 15.17 -3.46 13.95
CA PRO A 61 14.64 -4.71 14.51
C PRO A 61 13.19 -4.95 14.10
N VAL A 62 12.80 -6.23 14.02
CA VAL A 62 11.41 -6.63 13.77
C VAL A 62 10.53 -6.05 14.89
N ALA A 63 9.49 -5.29 14.50
CA ALA A 63 8.61 -4.62 15.46
C ALA A 63 7.61 -5.59 16.11
N LEU A 64 6.97 -6.45 15.33
CA LEU A 64 6.05 -7.47 15.82
C LEU A 64 6.37 -8.82 15.18
N ALA A 65 6.33 -9.88 15.96
CA ALA A 65 6.50 -11.27 15.53
C ALA A 65 5.26 -12.11 15.91
N PRO A 66 4.95 -13.20 15.21
CA PRO A 66 3.97 -14.18 15.67
C PRO A 66 4.22 -14.61 17.11
N GLY A 67 3.18 -15.08 17.80
CA GLY A 67 3.21 -15.42 19.23
C GLY A 67 2.20 -14.60 20.02
N ASP A 68 2.06 -14.88 21.30
CA ASP A 68 1.12 -14.22 22.22
C ASP A 68 -0.35 -14.25 21.71
N GLY A 69 -0.73 -15.36 21.05
CA GLY A 69 -2.06 -15.55 20.50
C GLY A 69 -2.24 -15.16 19.03
N ASP A 70 -1.16 -14.79 18.34
CA ASP A 70 -1.12 -14.55 16.89
C ASP A 70 -0.32 -15.64 16.20
N ASP A 71 -0.86 -16.22 15.12
CA ASP A 71 -0.09 -17.03 14.18
C ASP A 71 0.58 -16.17 13.09
N GLY A 72 0.13 -14.93 12.92
CA GLY A 72 0.72 -13.92 12.08
C GLY A 72 0.30 -12.51 12.48
N CYS A 73 1.19 -11.55 12.28
CA CYS A 73 0.95 -10.11 12.45
C CYS A 73 0.87 -9.48 11.06
N TRP A 74 -0.36 -9.28 10.56
CA TRP A 74 -0.57 -8.78 9.20
C TRP A 74 -0.76 -7.25 9.20
N SER A 75 -1.01 -6.71 8.01
CA SER A 75 -1.06 -5.28 7.74
C SER A 75 -1.95 -4.48 8.68
N GLY A 76 -1.66 -3.20 8.78
CA GLY A 76 -2.37 -2.28 9.65
C GLY A 76 -1.87 -0.85 9.55
N SER A 77 -1.96 -0.09 10.64
CA SER A 77 -1.57 1.32 10.68
C SER A 77 -1.04 1.73 12.04
N LEU A 78 -0.48 2.94 12.10
CA LEU A 78 -0.03 3.59 13.33
C LEU A 78 -0.77 4.91 13.50
N ALA A 79 -1.37 5.11 14.66
CA ALA A 79 -2.08 6.34 14.99
C ALA A 79 -1.96 6.65 16.48
N GLY A 80 -1.68 7.91 16.82
CA GLY A 80 -1.52 8.31 18.22
C GLY A 80 -0.38 7.58 18.96
N GLY A 81 0.64 7.10 18.24
CA GLY A 81 1.74 6.30 18.83
C GLY A 81 1.37 4.84 19.09
N VAL A 82 0.19 4.37 18.64
CA VAL A 82 -0.28 3.00 18.82
C VAL A 82 -0.37 2.32 17.47
N VAL A 83 0.16 1.11 17.35
CA VAL A 83 -0.02 0.23 16.19
C VAL A 83 -1.35 -0.50 16.32
N PHE A 84 -2.10 -0.52 15.23
CA PHE A 84 -3.27 -1.37 15.02
C PHE A 84 -2.98 -2.31 13.86
N TYR A 85 -3.05 -3.60 14.09
CA TYR A 85 -2.66 -4.61 13.11
C TYR A 85 -3.67 -5.75 13.05
N THR A 86 -3.62 -6.49 11.97
CA THR A 86 -4.43 -7.70 11.80
C THR A 86 -3.74 -8.87 12.48
N SER A 87 -4.33 -9.35 13.57
CA SER A 87 -3.96 -10.58 14.25
C SER A 87 -4.67 -11.74 13.57
N VAL A 88 -3.93 -12.70 13.03
CA VAL A 88 -4.52 -13.84 12.32
C VAL A 88 -4.28 -15.15 13.04
N SER A 89 -5.21 -16.11 12.83
CA SER A 89 -5.05 -17.52 13.17
C SER A 89 -4.77 -18.31 11.90
N ALA A 90 -3.79 -19.21 11.93
CA ALA A 90 -3.46 -20.08 10.80
C ALA A 90 -4.62 -21.01 10.41
N GLY A 91 -5.56 -21.28 11.34
CA GLY A 91 -6.75 -22.11 11.08
C GLY A 91 -7.79 -21.39 10.20
N ASP A 92 -7.89 -20.07 10.28
CA ASP A 92 -8.75 -19.23 9.42
C ASP A 92 -8.13 -17.83 9.27
N PRO A 93 -7.18 -17.63 8.35
CA PRO A 93 -6.55 -16.35 8.16
C PRO A 93 -7.43 -15.34 7.41
N SER A 94 -8.60 -15.74 6.91
CA SER A 94 -9.53 -14.84 6.20
C SER A 94 -10.19 -13.85 7.14
N LEU A 95 -10.45 -14.26 8.38
CA LEU A 95 -11.12 -13.46 9.40
C LEU A 95 -10.12 -13.03 10.48
N GLY A 96 -9.34 -12.00 10.17
CA GLY A 96 -8.42 -11.40 11.11
C GLY A 96 -9.16 -10.62 12.21
N ARG A 97 -8.49 -10.41 13.33
CA ARG A 97 -8.95 -9.55 14.43
C ARG A 97 -8.08 -8.31 14.47
N VAL A 98 -8.61 -7.18 14.87
CA VAL A 98 -7.76 -5.99 15.09
C VAL A 98 -7.19 -6.04 16.49
N ARG A 99 -5.87 -6.01 16.57
CA ARG A 99 -5.11 -6.00 17.82
C ARG A 99 -4.23 -4.75 17.88
N ARG A 100 -3.93 -4.28 19.10
CA ARG A 100 -3.04 -3.13 19.32
C ARG A 100 -1.65 -3.59 19.72
N ALA A 101 -0.67 -2.69 19.49
CA ALA A 101 0.64 -2.75 20.14
C ALA A 101 1.10 -1.34 20.49
N VAL A 102 1.81 -1.20 21.61
CA VAL A 102 2.36 0.06 22.07
C VAL A 102 3.89 -0.02 22.10
N PRO A 103 4.60 1.08 21.76
CA PRO A 103 6.05 1.09 21.83
C PRO A 103 6.51 1.01 23.28
N THR A 104 7.65 0.38 23.51
CA THR A 104 8.29 0.29 24.83
C THR A 104 9.42 1.31 24.99
N ASP A 105 9.77 1.99 23.91
CA ASP A 105 10.81 3.02 23.83
C ASP A 105 10.44 4.11 22.81
N ASP A 106 11.04 5.28 22.94
CA ASP A 106 10.77 6.44 22.08
C ASP A 106 11.27 6.26 20.64
N SER A 107 12.19 5.32 20.40
CA SER A 107 12.75 5.02 19.09
C SER A 107 11.89 4.07 18.26
N TRP A 108 10.79 3.54 18.81
CA TRP A 108 9.92 2.54 18.22
C TRP A 108 10.63 1.24 17.79
N SER A 109 11.72 0.91 18.50
CA SER A 109 12.50 -0.29 18.21
C SER A 109 11.85 -1.55 18.75
N THR A 110 11.09 -1.43 19.84
CA THR A 110 10.42 -2.54 20.50
C THR A 110 8.99 -2.21 20.88
N TRP A 111 8.11 -3.22 20.79
CA TRP A 111 6.67 -3.07 20.95
C TRP A 111 6.10 -4.14 21.86
N THR A 112 5.10 -3.79 22.65
CA THR A 112 4.33 -4.72 23.47
C THR A 112 2.92 -4.88 22.90
N LYS A 113 2.56 -6.11 22.54
CA LYS A 113 1.22 -6.45 22.09
C LYS A 113 0.22 -6.28 23.24
N GLN A 114 -0.94 -5.74 22.89
CA GLN A 114 -2.08 -5.52 23.79
C GLN A 114 -3.24 -6.44 23.39
N ASP A 115 -4.40 -6.18 23.96
CA ASP A 115 -5.61 -6.97 23.67
C ASP A 115 -6.15 -6.73 22.26
N VAL A 116 -6.97 -7.67 21.78
CA VAL A 116 -7.83 -7.50 20.62
C VAL A 116 -8.87 -6.44 20.92
N VAL A 117 -9.02 -5.48 20.03
CA VAL A 117 -9.96 -4.35 20.18
C VAL A 117 -11.16 -4.45 19.25
N VAL A 118 -11.04 -5.20 18.14
CA VAL A 118 -12.16 -5.43 17.20
C VAL A 118 -12.11 -6.87 16.71
N GLU A 119 -13.25 -7.55 16.83
CA GLU A 119 -13.51 -8.86 16.23
C GLU A 119 -14.17 -8.71 14.85
N PRO A 120 -14.03 -9.70 13.93
CA PRO A 120 -14.70 -9.67 12.65
C PRO A 120 -16.22 -9.55 12.81
N PRO A 121 -16.89 -8.65 12.07
CA PRO A 121 -18.32 -8.51 12.16
C PRO A 121 -19.05 -9.74 11.58
N ARG A 122 -20.24 -10.00 12.09
CA ARG A 122 -21.05 -11.12 11.60
C ARG A 122 -21.37 -10.97 10.10
N GLY A 123 -21.08 -12.03 9.33
CA GLY A 123 -21.32 -12.06 7.88
C GLY A 123 -20.14 -11.59 7.05
N ALA A 124 -19.04 -11.15 7.66
CA ALA A 124 -17.78 -10.98 6.95
C ALA A 124 -17.22 -12.34 6.50
N THR A 125 -16.68 -12.38 5.30
CA THR A 125 -15.95 -13.52 4.73
C THR A 125 -14.46 -13.22 4.58
N HIS A 126 -14.09 -11.98 4.78
CA HIS A 126 -12.74 -11.41 4.76
C HIS A 126 -12.75 -10.18 5.66
N PHE A 127 -11.75 -10.04 6.55
CA PHE A 127 -11.66 -8.89 7.46
C PHE A 127 -10.22 -8.68 7.91
N ARG A 128 -9.58 -7.54 7.47
CA ARG A 128 -8.17 -7.23 7.73
C ARG A 128 -7.79 -5.79 7.43
N ASP A 129 -6.55 -5.42 7.74
CA ASP A 129 -5.84 -4.19 7.39
C ASP A 129 -6.50 -2.94 8.00
N PRO A 130 -6.50 -2.81 9.34
CA PRO A 130 -7.06 -1.63 9.98
C PRO A 130 -6.24 -0.37 9.68
N PHE A 131 -6.91 0.65 9.18
CA PHE A 131 -6.40 2.00 9.02
C PHE A 131 -7.04 2.93 10.03
N VAL A 132 -6.25 3.55 10.90
CA VAL A 132 -6.74 4.46 11.94
C VAL A 132 -6.24 5.88 11.67
N ARG A 133 -7.15 6.85 11.77
CA ARG A 133 -6.80 8.27 11.71
C ARG A 133 -7.50 9.10 12.78
N ARG A 134 -6.91 10.25 13.12
CA ARG A 134 -7.55 11.26 13.94
C ARG A 134 -8.62 12.00 13.12
N GLU A 135 -9.76 12.24 13.72
CA GLU A 135 -10.81 13.14 13.24
C GLU A 135 -11.08 14.24 14.28
N ALA A 136 -11.95 15.19 13.97
CA ALA A 136 -12.21 16.34 14.85
C ALA A 136 -12.75 15.93 16.23
N ASP A 137 -13.53 14.87 16.27
CA ASP A 137 -14.28 14.38 17.42
C ASP A 137 -13.86 12.98 17.91
N GLY A 138 -12.63 12.55 17.63
CA GLY A 138 -12.15 11.24 18.05
C GLY A 138 -11.26 10.58 17.01
N TRP A 139 -11.37 9.25 16.91
CA TRP A 139 -10.62 8.42 15.99
C TRP A 139 -11.55 7.59 15.12
N ARG A 140 -11.22 7.45 13.88
CA ARG A 140 -11.89 6.53 12.94
C ARG A 140 -10.94 5.40 12.55
N MET A 141 -11.46 4.18 12.56
CA MET A 141 -10.81 3.01 12.00
C MET A 141 -11.60 2.53 10.79
N LEU A 142 -10.91 2.29 9.69
CA LEU A 142 -11.42 1.57 8.53
C LEU A 142 -10.79 0.19 8.48
N VAL A 143 -11.55 -0.84 8.12
CA VAL A 143 -11.05 -2.21 7.96
C VAL A 143 -11.51 -2.76 6.63
N GLY A 144 -10.59 -3.34 5.87
CA GLY A 144 -10.89 -4.05 4.63
C GLY A 144 -11.77 -5.27 4.89
N CYS A 145 -12.78 -5.43 4.08
CA CYS A 145 -13.81 -6.44 4.30
C CYS A 145 -14.33 -7.02 2.98
N ALA A 146 -14.88 -8.21 3.09
CA ALA A 146 -15.78 -8.79 2.11
C ALA A 146 -17.02 -9.36 2.81
N THR A 147 -18.13 -9.33 2.09
CA THR A 147 -19.40 -9.96 2.48
C THR A 147 -19.87 -10.87 1.35
N ALA A 148 -20.99 -11.55 1.54
CA ALA A 148 -21.62 -12.34 0.48
C ALA A 148 -21.99 -11.50 -0.76
N ASP A 149 -22.22 -10.19 -0.58
CA ASP A 149 -22.62 -9.26 -1.64
C ASP A 149 -21.42 -8.65 -2.40
N GLY A 150 -20.22 -8.76 -1.85
CA GLY A 150 -18.99 -8.25 -2.46
C GLY A 150 -18.04 -7.52 -1.51
N PRO A 151 -17.07 -6.78 -2.07
CA PRO A 151 -16.08 -6.04 -1.30
C PRO A 151 -16.70 -4.87 -0.54
N ALA A 152 -16.14 -4.59 0.64
CA ALA A 152 -16.62 -3.53 1.52
C ALA A 152 -15.48 -2.94 2.37
N VAL A 153 -15.73 -1.78 2.95
CA VAL A 153 -14.95 -1.18 4.04
C VAL A 153 -15.87 -1.01 5.24
N TRP A 154 -15.45 -1.55 6.36
CA TRP A 154 -16.13 -1.39 7.64
C TRP A 154 -15.52 -0.24 8.44
N SER A 155 -16.33 0.52 9.17
CA SER A 155 -15.89 1.64 9.98
C SER A 155 -16.22 1.46 11.45
N TYR A 156 -15.32 1.99 12.28
CA TYR A 156 -15.47 2.06 13.74
C TYR A 156 -15.04 3.44 14.23
N ARG A 157 -15.59 3.86 15.37
CA ARG A 157 -15.24 5.08 16.10
C ARG A 157 -14.66 4.78 17.46
N SER A 158 -13.76 5.64 17.94
CA SER A 158 -13.18 5.59 19.29
C SER A 158 -12.82 6.98 19.79
N ASP A 159 -12.98 7.22 21.09
CA ASP A 159 -12.48 8.42 21.75
C ASP A 159 -11.08 8.23 22.35
N ASP A 160 -10.70 6.99 22.65
CA ASP A 160 -9.55 6.64 23.49
C ASP A 160 -8.53 5.68 22.86
N LEU A 161 -8.77 5.21 21.61
CA LEU A 161 -7.97 4.18 20.91
C LEU A 161 -8.05 2.78 21.55
N GLU A 162 -8.89 2.60 22.56
CA GLU A 162 -9.04 1.34 23.29
C GLU A 162 -10.38 0.68 23.03
N ARG A 163 -11.46 1.47 23.02
CA ARG A 163 -12.82 1.00 22.79
C ARG A 163 -13.32 1.50 21.46
N TRP A 164 -13.83 0.59 20.68
CA TRP A 164 -14.28 0.87 19.31
C TRP A 164 -15.75 0.54 19.15
N GLU A 165 -16.53 1.50 18.70
CA GLU A 165 -17.93 1.35 18.36
C GLU A 165 -18.08 1.17 16.86
N ALA A 166 -18.83 0.12 16.44
CA ALA A 166 -19.06 -0.16 15.03
C ALA A 166 -20.03 0.84 14.42
N GLU A 167 -19.64 1.51 13.35
CA GLU A 167 -20.54 2.33 12.53
C GLU A 167 -21.20 1.50 11.39
N GLY A 168 -20.58 0.37 11.01
CA GLY A 168 -21.01 -0.48 9.92
C GLY A 168 -20.24 -0.28 8.62
N ILE A 169 -20.82 -0.70 7.51
CA ILE A 169 -20.21 -0.57 6.18
C ILE A 169 -20.37 0.88 5.69
N VAL A 170 -19.23 1.54 5.42
CA VAL A 170 -19.17 2.91 4.90
C VAL A 170 -18.87 2.98 3.41
N ALA A 171 -18.39 1.89 2.82
CA ALA A 171 -18.14 1.75 1.39
C ALA A 171 -18.37 0.30 0.98
N ALA A 172 -19.10 0.08 -0.11
CA ALA A 172 -19.28 -1.25 -0.70
C ALA A 172 -19.58 -1.16 -2.19
N ARG A 173 -19.32 -2.24 -2.90
CA ARG A 173 -19.74 -2.43 -4.30
C ARG A 173 -20.17 -3.87 -4.50
N PRO A 174 -21.08 -4.15 -5.46
CA PRO A 174 -21.29 -5.52 -5.93
C PRO A 174 -19.97 -6.10 -6.43
N GLY A 175 -19.72 -7.36 -6.12
CA GLY A 175 -18.53 -8.09 -6.60
C GLY A 175 -18.54 -8.18 -8.13
N SER A 176 -17.43 -7.87 -8.75
CA SER A 176 -17.21 -7.97 -10.20
C SER A 176 -15.71 -8.09 -10.48
N GLU A 177 -15.35 -8.44 -11.71
CA GLU A 177 -13.96 -8.50 -12.15
C GLU A 177 -13.17 -7.18 -11.89
N TRP A 178 -13.84 -6.04 -11.95
CA TRP A 178 -13.25 -4.73 -11.70
C TRP A 178 -13.17 -4.36 -10.22
N THR A 179 -14.19 -4.71 -9.43
CA THR A 179 -14.27 -4.37 -8.01
C THR A 179 -13.74 -5.48 -7.10
N GLY A 180 -13.43 -6.65 -7.66
CA GLY A 180 -12.98 -7.82 -6.91
C GLY A 180 -14.06 -8.42 -6.03
N ARG A 181 -13.64 -9.29 -5.12
CA ARG A 181 -14.49 -9.91 -4.09
C ARG A 181 -14.22 -9.39 -2.69
N GLY A 182 -13.06 -8.79 -2.47
CA GLY A 182 -12.67 -8.15 -1.21
C GLY A 182 -11.84 -6.90 -1.47
N TRP A 183 -11.80 -6.01 -0.49
CA TRP A 183 -10.88 -4.88 -0.46
C TRP A 183 -9.93 -5.02 0.71
N GLU A 184 -8.65 -4.81 0.41
CA GLU A 184 -7.53 -4.81 1.35
C GLU A 184 -6.93 -3.41 1.47
N CYS A 185 -6.17 -3.18 2.53
CA CYS A 185 -5.40 -1.96 2.77
C CYS A 185 -6.22 -0.67 2.56
N PRO A 186 -7.45 -0.55 3.12
CA PRO A 186 -8.18 0.70 3.00
C PRO A 186 -7.39 1.81 3.68
N SER A 187 -7.31 2.99 3.05
CA SER A 187 -6.72 4.17 3.67
C SER A 187 -7.37 5.45 3.17
N LEU A 188 -7.31 6.51 3.97
CA LEU A 188 -7.85 7.82 3.63
C LEU A 188 -6.74 8.84 3.50
N LEU A 189 -6.84 9.65 2.46
CA LEU A 189 -5.99 10.80 2.19
C LEU A 189 -6.82 12.08 2.13
N GLU A 190 -6.29 13.16 2.66
CA GLU A 190 -6.79 14.51 2.38
C GLU A 190 -5.92 15.12 1.30
N VAL A 191 -6.48 15.35 0.12
CA VAL A 191 -5.77 15.89 -1.04
C VAL A 191 -6.52 17.10 -1.58
N ASP A 192 -5.93 18.28 -1.48
CA ASP A 192 -6.48 19.56 -1.97
C ASP A 192 -7.95 19.75 -1.53
N GLY A 193 -8.24 19.48 -0.24
CA GLY A 193 -9.57 19.63 0.36
C GLY A 193 -10.58 18.52 0.00
N ARG A 194 -10.12 17.41 -0.57
CA ARG A 194 -10.92 16.23 -0.88
C ARG A 194 -10.49 15.04 -0.04
N THR A 195 -11.44 14.33 0.51
CA THR A 195 -11.20 13.03 1.15
C THR A 195 -11.18 11.94 0.09
N VAL A 196 -10.08 11.22 -0.03
CA VAL A 196 -9.87 10.13 -0.99
C VAL A 196 -9.74 8.82 -0.25
N LEU A 197 -10.59 7.85 -0.58
CA LEU A 197 -10.47 6.46 -0.13
C LEU A 197 -9.63 5.67 -1.14
N LEU A 198 -8.58 5.03 -0.66
CA LEU A 198 -7.81 4.02 -1.38
C LEU A 198 -8.26 2.63 -0.95
N VAL A 199 -8.22 1.67 -1.88
CA VAL A 199 -8.41 0.24 -1.60
C VAL A 199 -7.55 -0.58 -2.56
N SER A 200 -7.08 -1.73 -2.11
CA SER A 200 -6.45 -2.75 -2.96
C SER A 200 -7.49 -3.81 -3.31
N VAL A 201 -7.69 -4.02 -4.61
CA VAL A 201 -8.75 -4.89 -5.13
C VAL A 201 -8.29 -6.34 -5.15
N TRP A 202 -9.00 -7.20 -4.46
CA TRP A 202 -8.65 -8.59 -4.22
C TRP A 202 -9.75 -9.57 -4.65
N GLU A 203 -9.32 -10.72 -5.15
CA GLU A 203 -10.11 -11.96 -5.26
C GLU A 203 -9.29 -13.14 -4.72
N PRO A 204 -9.91 -14.27 -4.36
CA PRO A 204 -9.16 -15.46 -4.02
C PRO A 204 -8.11 -15.78 -5.08
N ASP A 205 -6.85 -15.87 -4.66
CA ASP A 205 -5.68 -16.17 -5.50
C ASP A 205 -5.33 -15.10 -6.56
N VAL A 206 -6.02 -13.94 -6.59
CA VAL A 206 -5.75 -12.86 -7.55
C VAL A 206 -5.68 -11.51 -6.87
N LEU A 207 -4.50 -10.91 -6.89
CA LEU A 207 -4.29 -9.51 -6.49
C LEU A 207 -4.38 -8.63 -7.74
N HIS A 208 -5.38 -7.75 -7.83
CA HIS A 208 -5.63 -6.94 -9.03
C HIS A 208 -4.82 -5.65 -9.06
N SER A 209 -5.41 -4.56 -8.57
CA SER A 209 -4.84 -3.22 -8.65
C SER A 209 -5.25 -2.38 -7.46
N VAL A 210 -4.61 -1.24 -7.28
CA VAL A 210 -5.07 -0.20 -6.35
C VAL A 210 -6.12 0.66 -7.05
N ALA A 211 -7.20 0.94 -6.33
CA ALA A 211 -8.27 1.82 -6.76
C ALA A 211 -8.51 2.93 -5.74
N TYR A 212 -9.08 4.04 -6.20
CA TYR A 212 -9.44 5.16 -5.33
C TYR A 212 -10.82 5.72 -5.67
N ALA A 213 -11.45 6.35 -4.69
CA ALA A 213 -12.67 7.12 -4.87
C ALA A 213 -12.63 8.41 -4.04
N VAL A 214 -13.15 9.50 -4.59
CA VAL A 214 -13.42 10.71 -3.80
C VAL A 214 -14.65 10.46 -2.95
N CYS A 215 -14.54 10.75 -1.67
CA CYS A 215 -15.63 10.62 -0.72
C CYS A 215 -16.31 11.96 -0.46
N SER A 216 -17.60 11.92 -0.23
CA SER A 216 -18.39 13.04 0.29
C SER A 216 -18.75 12.73 1.75
N PRO A 217 -17.92 13.15 2.73
CA PRO A 217 -18.22 12.88 4.13
C PRO A 217 -19.42 13.73 4.58
N ASP A 218 -20.31 13.11 5.32
CA ASP A 218 -21.39 13.79 6.02
C ASP A 218 -21.64 13.16 7.41
N ALA A 219 -22.69 13.57 8.09
CA ALA A 219 -23.04 13.06 9.41
C ALA A 219 -23.39 11.54 9.42
N THR A 220 -23.63 10.93 8.26
CA THR A 220 -23.97 9.51 8.13
C THR A 220 -22.80 8.63 7.74
N GLY A 221 -21.64 9.22 7.42
CA GLY A 221 -20.41 8.49 7.12
C GLY A 221 -19.64 8.96 5.89
N LEU A 222 -18.84 8.05 5.35
CA LEU A 222 -18.10 8.25 4.10
C LEU A 222 -18.92 7.73 2.93
N HIS A 223 -19.12 8.55 1.93
CA HIS A 223 -19.87 8.18 0.72
C HIS A 223 -18.93 8.21 -0.48
N PRO A 224 -18.23 7.08 -0.80
CA PRO A 224 -17.34 7.02 -1.94
C PRO A 224 -18.12 7.15 -3.24
N GLY A 225 -17.68 8.04 -4.08
CA GLY A 225 -18.16 8.21 -5.45
C GLY A 225 -17.73 7.08 -6.37
N ARG A 226 -17.48 7.39 -7.65
CA ARG A 226 -17.00 6.42 -8.61
C ARG A 226 -15.56 6.02 -8.28
N PHE A 227 -15.29 4.71 -8.19
CA PHE A 227 -13.92 4.20 -8.11
C PHE A 227 -13.20 4.33 -9.46
N ARG A 228 -11.92 4.65 -9.38
CA ARG A 228 -10.99 4.76 -10.50
C ARG A 228 -9.77 3.90 -10.21
N ARG A 229 -9.23 3.25 -11.22
CA ARG A 229 -7.96 2.52 -11.10
C ARG A 229 -6.82 3.53 -11.00
N LEU A 230 -5.91 3.31 -10.06
CA LEU A 230 -4.70 4.10 -9.87
C LEU A 230 -3.48 3.43 -10.50
N THR A 231 -3.34 2.11 -10.33
CA THR A 231 -2.14 1.36 -10.68
C THR A 231 -2.39 0.39 -11.84
N HIS A 232 -1.40 0.24 -12.69
CA HIS A 232 -1.42 -0.61 -13.88
C HIS A 232 -0.24 -1.58 -13.86
N GLY A 233 -0.37 -2.70 -14.58
CA GLY A 233 0.64 -3.75 -14.61
C GLY A 233 0.60 -4.69 -13.41
N PRO A 234 1.58 -5.62 -13.34
CA PRO A 234 1.55 -6.73 -12.37
C PRO A 234 2.04 -6.34 -10.98
N SER A 235 2.88 -5.29 -10.85
CA SER A 235 3.68 -5.13 -9.63
C SER A 235 3.00 -4.36 -8.52
N TYR A 236 2.34 -3.24 -8.81
CA TYR A 236 1.74 -2.41 -7.75
C TYR A 236 0.58 -3.08 -7.04
N TYR A 237 0.64 -3.14 -5.71
CA TYR A 237 -0.46 -3.58 -4.84
C TYR A 237 -0.33 -3.00 -3.43
N ALA A 238 -1.34 -3.21 -2.58
CA ALA A 238 -1.32 -2.87 -1.15
C ALA A 238 -0.82 -1.45 -0.86
N ALA A 239 -1.39 -0.45 -1.55
CA ALA A 239 -1.00 0.93 -1.35
C ALA A 239 -1.45 1.44 0.03
N SER A 240 -0.54 2.12 0.70
CA SER A 240 -0.76 2.75 2.00
C SER A 240 -0.54 4.26 1.91
N ALA A 241 -1.44 5.00 2.53
CA ALA A 241 -1.36 6.45 2.66
C ALA A 241 -0.35 6.86 3.73
N PHE A 242 0.35 7.96 3.49
CA PHE A 242 1.19 8.61 4.49
C PHE A 242 1.11 10.14 4.40
N THR A 243 1.62 10.80 5.41
CA THR A 243 1.86 12.26 5.40
C THR A 243 3.35 12.48 5.61
N ASP A 244 3.98 13.26 4.74
CA ASP A 244 5.40 13.57 4.88
C ASP A 244 5.66 14.58 6.02
N ARG A 245 6.93 14.85 6.31
CA ARG A 245 7.33 15.79 7.36
C ARG A 245 6.83 17.22 7.16
N ASP A 246 6.48 17.60 5.92
CA ASP A 246 5.96 18.91 5.57
C ASP A 246 4.42 18.97 5.56
N GLY A 247 3.76 17.87 5.97
CA GLY A 247 2.30 17.74 6.02
C GLY A 247 1.65 17.40 4.67
N ARG A 248 2.43 17.00 3.66
CA ARG A 248 1.91 16.68 2.32
C ARG A 248 1.50 15.20 2.26
N PRO A 249 0.34 14.90 1.65
CA PRO A 249 -0.10 13.53 1.49
C PRO A 249 0.72 12.77 0.46
N GLY A 250 0.93 11.50 0.69
CA GLY A 250 1.65 10.60 -0.21
C GLY A 250 1.15 9.16 -0.13
N ILE A 251 1.65 8.33 -1.04
CA ILE A 251 1.35 6.91 -1.17
C ILE A 251 2.66 6.15 -1.32
N VAL A 252 2.73 4.99 -0.66
CA VAL A 252 3.73 3.94 -0.86
C VAL A 252 3.01 2.63 -1.11
N ALA A 253 3.53 1.77 -1.98
CA ALA A 253 2.88 0.50 -2.34
C ALA A 253 3.88 -0.65 -2.35
N TRP A 254 3.38 -1.88 -2.34
CA TRP A 254 4.18 -3.06 -2.59
C TRP A 254 4.38 -3.26 -4.09
N LEU A 255 5.62 -3.57 -4.49
CA LEU A 255 5.98 -4.04 -5.81
C LEU A 255 6.15 -5.56 -5.77
N ARG A 256 5.12 -6.26 -6.22
CA ARG A 256 5.13 -7.72 -6.41
C ARG A 256 6.11 -8.07 -7.52
N ASP A 257 6.52 -9.31 -7.60
CA ASP A 257 7.36 -9.87 -8.67
C ASP A 257 8.78 -9.28 -8.78
N VAL A 258 9.11 -8.29 -7.95
CA VAL A 258 10.45 -7.76 -7.80
C VAL A 258 11.19 -8.61 -6.77
N ALA A 259 12.01 -9.52 -7.21
CA ALA A 259 12.66 -10.50 -6.34
C ALA A 259 14.00 -11.00 -6.90
N ASP A 260 14.85 -11.48 -6.01
CA ASP A 260 16.06 -12.24 -6.32
C ASP A 260 16.18 -13.36 -5.28
N PRO A 261 15.44 -14.48 -5.47
CA PRO A 261 15.43 -15.59 -4.52
C PRO A 261 16.80 -16.21 -4.30
N ASP A 262 17.68 -16.19 -5.31
CA ASP A 262 19.06 -16.70 -5.20
C ASP A 262 19.91 -15.82 -4.29
N ALA A 263 19.61 -14.51 -4.26
CA ALA A 263 20.21 -13.56 -3.32
C ALA A 263 19.46 -13.50 -1.98
N GLY A 264 18.40 -14.31 -1.78
CA GLY A 264 17.70 -14.51 -0.53
C GLY A 264 16.69 -13.40 -0.16
N TRP A 265 16.12 -12.67 -1.14
CA TRP A 265 15.12 -11.64 -0.89
C TRP A 265 14.00 -11.64 -1.95
N ALA A 266 12.82 -11.20 -1.58
CA ALA A 266 11.69 -11.03 -2.47
C ALA A 266 10.73 -9.93 -1.97
N GLY A 267 10.17 -9.17 -2.91
CA GLY A 267 9.33 -8.02 -2.67
C GLY A 267 10.15 -6.73 -2.46
N ALA A 268 9.61 -5.63 -2.95
CA ALA A 268 10.12 -4.28 -2.73
C ALA A 268 8.97 -3.32 -2.47
N THR A 269 9.24 -2.15 -1.87
CA THR A 269 8.25 -1.08 -1.86
C THR A 269 8.46 -0.17 -3.07
N SER A 270 7.40 0.47 -3.56
CA SER A 270 7.51 1.56 -4.53
C SER A 270 8.29 2.73 -3.93
N LEU A 271 8.73 3.66 -4.77
CA LEU A 271 9.15 4.94 -4.26
C LEU A 271 7.95 5.63 -3.59
N PRO A 272 8.11 6.20 -2.36
CA PRO A 272 7.08 7.03 -1.75
C PRO A 272 6.80 8.24 -2.63
N ALA A 273 5.60 8.35 -3.19
CA ALA A 273 5.20 9.42 -4.09
C ALA A 273 4.20 10.35 -3.40
N LEU A 274 4.42 11.66 -3.51
CA LEU A 274 3.44 12.65 -3.07
C LEU A 274 2.24 12.65 -4.00
N VAL A 275 1.07 12.97 -3.48
CA VAL A 275 -0.15 13.04 -4.25
C VAL A 275 -0.68 14.46 -4.33
N SER A 276 -1.25 14.79 -5.46
CA SER A 276 -1.95 16.04 -5.73
C SER A 276 -3.20 15.76 -6.56
N TRP A 277 -4.02 16.78 -6.74
CA TRP A 277 -5.21 16.69 -7.56
C TRP A 277 -5.01 17.52 -8.83
N ASP A 278 -5.21 16.91 -10.00
CA ASP A 278 -5.13 17.57 -11.29
C ASP A 278 -6.30 17.12 -12.17
N ASP A 279 -7.01 18.09 -12.78
CA ASP A 279 -8.14 17.90 -13.70
C ASP A 279 -9.09 16.75 -13.32
N ASP A 280 -9.60 16.78 -12.06
CA ASP A 280 -10.51 15.77 -11.48
C ASP A 280 -9.89 14.38 -11.30
N ARG A 281 -8.55 14.25 -11.22
CA ARG A 281 -7.83 12.99 -11.02
C ARG A 281 -6.72 13.12 -9.97
N LEU A 282 -6.46 12.00 -9.28
CA LEU A 282 -5.32 11.86 -8.38
C LEU A 282 -4.05 11.65 -9.19
N VAL A 283 -3.03 12.45 -8.93
CA VAL A 283 -1.72 12.39 -9.61
C VAL A 283 -0.64 12.09 -8.59
N LEU A 284 0.23 11.13 -8.92
CA LEU A 284 1.39 10.79 -8.12
C LEU A 284 2.64 11.51 -8.64
N SER A 285 3.29 12.22 -7.72
CA SER A 285 4.56 12.90 -7.98
C SER A 285 5.70 12.14 -7.31
N PRO A 286 6.52 11.43 -8.10
CA PRO A 286 7.66 10.69 -7.56
C PRO A 286 8.73 11.64 -7.05
N PRO A 287 9.69 11.14 -6.25
CA PRO A 287 10.88 11.91 -5.88
C PRO A 287 11.65 12.48 -7.08
N THR A 288 12.46 13.48 -6.86
CA THR A 288 13.18 14.23 -7.92
C THR A 288 14.21 13.43 -8.72
N LEU A 289 14.52 12.20 -8.32
CA LEU A 289 15.50 11.32 -8.99
C LEU A 289 14.95 10.62 -10.24
N THR A 290 13.74 10.93 -10.69
CA THR A 290 13.16 10.33 -11.88
C THR A 290 13.61 11.06 -13.15
N THR A 291 13.71 10.30 -14.24
CA THR A 291 13.93 10.86 -15.59
C THR A 291 12.61 11.34 -16.17
N ALA A 292 12.60 12.50 -16.79
CA ALA A 292 11.44 13.02 -17.52
C ALA A 292 11.56 12.71 -19.01
N TRP A 293 10.42 12.32 -19.63
CA TRP A 293 10.28 12.12 -21.07
C TRP A 293 8.97 12.76 -21.54
N SER A 294 9.06 13.58 -22.58
CA SER A 294 7.90 14.30 -23.15
C SER A 294 7.66 13.85 -24.59
N PRO A 295 7.03 12.68 -24.77
CA PRO A 295 6.81 12.12 -26.11
C PRO A 295 5.61 12.77 -26.80
N VAL A 296 5.56 12.55 -28.13
CA VAL A 296 4.34 12.63 -28.91
C VAL A 296 3.89 11.23 -29.35
N PRO A 297 2.61 11.02 -29.71
CA PRO A 297 2.15 9.72 -30.20
C PRO A 297 3.04 9.20 -31.34
N GLY A 298 3.47 7.95 -31.20
CA GLY A 298 4.41 7.29 -32.11
C GLY A 298 5.86 7.27 -31.63
N ASP A 299 6.23 8.08 -30.65
CA ASP A 299 7.58 8.05 -30.09
C ASP A 299 7.81 6.78 -29.25
N THR A 300 9.02 6.27 -29.31
CA THR A 300 9.49 5.14 -28.47
C THR A 300 10.78 5.53 -27.75
N LEU A 301 10.84 5.23 -26.47
CA LEU A 301 12.03 5.30 -25.63
C LEU A 301 12.50 3.87 -25.35
N ASP A 302 13.68 3.51 -25.86
CA ASP A 302 14.31 2.21 -25.61
C ASP A 302 15.30 2.30 -24.47
N GLY A 303 15.14 1.43 -23.46
CA GLY A 303 16.12 1.17 -22.42
C GLY A 303 16.80 -0.20 -22.61
N PRO A 304 17.81 -0.54 -21.77
CA PRO A 304 18.53 -1.81 -21.90
C PRO A 304 17.65 -3.06 -21.75
N ALA A 305 16.55 -2.95 -21.02
CA ALA A 305 15.68 -4.08 -20.70
C ALA A 305 14.18 -3.74 -20.80
N PHE A 306 13.83 -2.58 -21.35
CA PHE A 306 12.45 -2.12 -21.51
C PHE A 306 12.27 -1.21 -22.71
N ALA A 307 11.04 -1.04 -23.16
CA ALA A 307 10.66 0.06 -24.06
C ALA A 307 9.37 0.72 -23.58
N LEU A 308 9.27 2.03 -23.81
CA LEU A 308 8.06 2.83 -23.61
C LEU A 308 7.63 3.39 -24.95
N THR A 309 6.43 3.05 -25.43
CA THR A 309 5.89 3.55 -26.69
C THR A 309 4.64 4.40 -26.44
N ALA A 310 4.70 5.67 -26.79
CA ALA A 310 3.58 6.58 -26.68
C ALA A 310 2.56 6.33 -27.80
N ARG A 311 1.29 6.18 -27.42
CA ARG A 311 0.13 6.07 -28.32
C ARG A 311 -0.82 7.24 -28.10
N ASP A 312 -1.86 7.39 -28.89
CA ASP A 312 -2.77 8.54 -28.80
C ASP A 312 -3.38 8.76 -27.40
N THR A 313 -3.74 7.68 -26.70
CA THR A 313 -4.41 7.75 -25.39
C THR A 313 -3.79 6.82 -24.35
N SER A 314 -2.67 6.20 -24.66
CA SER A 314 -2.00 5.27 -23.77
C SER A 314 -0.49 5.24 -23.98
N LEU A 315 0.21 4.72 -22.98
CA LEU A 315 1.61 4.36 -23.02
C LEU A 315 1.70 2.84 -22.99
N LEU A 316 2.36 2.24 -23.97
CA LEU A 316 2.73 0.83 -23.92
C LEU A 316 4.08 0.69 -23.27
N LEU A 317 4.14 -0.05 -22.18
CA LEU A 317 5.36 -0.45 -21.49
C LEU A 317 5.64 -1.92 -21.80
N THR A 318 6.83 -2.23 -22.30
CA THR A 318 7.30 -3.59 -22.50
C THR A 318 8.60 -3.84 -21.75
N ALA A 319 8.70 -4.97 -21.03
CA ALA A 319 9.88 -5.38 -20.29
C ALA A 319 9.90 -6.91 -20.11
N GLY A 320 10.86 -7.60 -20.70
CA GLY A 320 10.87 -9.06 -20.72
C GLY A 320 9.60 -9.63 -21.31
N SER A 321 8.85 -10.42 -20.53
CA SER A 321 7.54 -10.98 -20.94
C SER A 321 6.35 -10.07 -20.58
N HIS A 322 6.59 -8.95 -19.93
CA HIS A 322 5.52 -8.04 -19.52
C HIS A 322 5.18 -7.05 -20.63
N GLU A 323 3.89 -6.92 -20.88
CA GLU A 323 3.32 -5.89 -21.74
C GLU A 323 2.19 -5.22 -20.97
N VAL A 324 2.34 -3.92 -20.68
CA VAL A 324 1.41 -3.15 -19.86
C VAL A 324 0.96 -1.92 -20.62
N GLU A 325 -0.33 -1.78 -20.82
CA GLU A 325 -0.93 -0.57 -21.35
C GLU A 325 -1.39 0.33 -20.20
N VAL A 326 -0.84 1.55 -20.17
CA VAL A 326 -1.09 2.56 -19.13
C VAL A 326 -1.85 3.72 -19.78
N PRO A 327 -3.01 4.15 -19.25
CA PRO A 327 -3.68 5.35 -19.73
C PRO A 327 -2.75 6.56 -19.68
N TRP A 328 -2.72 7.34 -20.78
CA TRP A 328 -1.88 8.51 -20.90
C TRP A 328 -2.64 9.64 -21.61
N ASP A 329 -2.51 10.85 -21.16
CA ASP A 329 -3.25 12.03 -21.61
C ASP A 329 -2.38 13.06 -22.35
N GLY A 330 -1.14 12.69 -22.68
CA GLY A 330 -0.18 13.58 -23.34
C GLY A 330 0.72 14.36 -22.38
N ALA A 331 0.53 14.21 -21.06
CA ALA A 331 1.39 14.85 -20.07
C ALA A 331 2.83 14.27 -20.10
N PRO A 332 3.84 15.03 -19.64
CA PRO A 332 5.19 14.49 -19.47
C PRO A 332 5.20 13.25 -18.59
N ILE A 333 5.87 12.21 -19.06
CA ILE A 333 6.07 10.95 -18.36
C ILE A 333 7.32 11.09 -17.47
N ARG A 334 7.24 10.56 -16.26
CA ARG A 334 8.42 10.35 -15.41
C ARG A 334 8.64 8.87 -15.21
N TYR A 335 9.89 8.45 -15.19
CA TYR A 335 10.23 7.05 -14.91
C TYR A 335 11.52 6.95 -14.11
N VAL A 336 11.70 5.83 -13.45
CA VAL A 336 12.93 5.45 -12.74
C VAL A 336 13.26 4.00 -13.05
N VAL A 337 14.55 3.76 -13.31
CA VAL A 337 15.14 2.43 -13.39
C VAL A 337 16.05 2.27 -12.19
N ASP A 338 15.78 1.29 -11.34
CA ASP A 338 16.58 1.01 -10.14
C ASP A 338 16.81 -0.50 -10.00
N GLY A 339 17.92 -0.95 -10.56
CA GLY A 339 18.25 -2.36 -10.62
C GLY A 339 17.17 -3.15 -11.39
N PRO A 340 16.48 -4.09 -10.74
CA PRO A 340 15.44 -4.91 -11.37
C PRO A 340 14.06 -4.24 -11.43
N VAL A 341 13.94 -2.94 -11.19
CA VAL A 341 12.65 -2.23 -11.11
C VAL A 341 12.59 -1.15 -12.18
N LEU A 342 11.47 -1.10 -12.90
CA LEU A 342 11.04 0.06 -13.67
C LEU A 342 9.72 0.56 -13.08
N GLU A 343 9.70 1.79 -12.59
CA GLU A 343 8.47 2.53 -12.26
C GLU A 343 8.22 3.62 -13.31
N VAL A 344 6.95 3.79 -13.70
CA VAL A 344 6.50 4.76 -14.69
C VAL A 344 5.31 5.53 -14.15
N TYR A 345 5.36 6.85 -14.26
CA TYR A 345 4.33 7.80 -13.84
C TYR A 345 3.85 8.55 -15.08
N ALA A 346 2.67 8.21 -15.56
CA ALA A 346 2.06 8.73 -16.78
C ALA A 346 0.82 9.56 -16.45
N GLY A 347 1.02 10.76 -15.87
CA GLY A 347 -0.07 11.59 -15.37
C GLY A 347 -0.81 10.91 -14.20
N PRO A 348 -2.11 10.63 -14.34
CA PRO A 348 -2.93 10.06 -13.25
C PRO A 348 -2.78 8.53 -13.10
N ALA A 349 -1.97 7.90 -13.90
CA ALA A 349 -1.76 6.45 -13.89
C ALA A 349 -0.29 6.13 -13.59
N VAL A 350 -0.07 5.09 -12.79
CA VAL A 350 1.27 4.58 -12.49
C VAL A 350 1.36 3.10 -12.83
N ALA A 351 2.54 2.69 -13.25
CA ALA A 351 2.84 1.29 -13.52
C ALA A 351 4.24 0.93 -13.00
N ALA A 352 4.42 -0.32 -12.63
CA ALA A 352 5.73 -0.87 -12.39
C ALA A 352 5.82 -2.29 -12.94
N VAL A 353 7.01 -2.65 -13.37
CA VAL A 353 7.34 -4.00 -13.82
C VAL A 353 8.74 -4.40 -13.34
N PRO A 354 8.95 -5.69 -13.06
CA PRO A 354 10.30 -6.21 -12.88
C PRO A 354 11.05 -6.18 -14.21
N LEU A 355 12.32 -5.78 -14.16
CA LEU A 355 13.22 -5.84 -15.32
C LEU A 355 13.97 -7.17 -15.32
N PRO A 356 14.14 -7.82 -16.48
CA PRO A 356 14.99 -8.97 -16.60
C PRO A 356 16.46 -8.60 -16.31
N PRO A 357 17.27 -9.55 -15.87
CA PRO A 357 18.70 -9.33 -15.75
C PRO A 357 19.28 -8.84 -17.09
N THR A 358 20.05 -7.78 -17.05
CA THR A 358 20.86 -7.37 -18.22
C THR A 358 22.14 -8.16 -18.22
N ASP A 359 22.45 -8.83 -19.32
CA ASP A 359 23.78 -9.41 -19.55
C ASP A 359 24.81 -8.26 -19.54
N THR A 360 25.51 -8.10 -18.42
CA THR A 360 26.64 -7.17 -18.28
C THR A 360 27.93 -7.86 -18.60
#